data_9e87204e464e4556d3eeb099887d56d8
#
_entry.id   9e87204e464e4556d3eeb099887d56d8
#
_cell.length_a   1.000
_cell.length_b   1.000
_cell.length_c   1.000
_cell.angle_alpha   90.00
_cell.angle_beta   90.00
_cell.angle_gamma   90.00
#
_symmetry.space_group_name_H-M   'P 1'
#
loop_
_entity.id
_entity.type
_entity.pdbx_description
1 polymer ?
#
loop_
_entity_poly.entity_id
_entity_poly.type
_entity_poly.pdbx_seq_one_letter_code
_entity_poly.pdbx_strand_id
1 'polypeptide(L)'
;MFMEPVFDELVRAWDEGVWTYDRATKTTFKMHVWYHYSLHDFLAYGIFCAWCVHGKFPCPICKEGVRFIWLQKGGKYSSFDRHRQFLPLDHPFRQDIKNFTKGVKVTNPAPRMMNGAEVHAQIGALVPNEEGGFVGYGEQHMWTHISGMTRLPYFDDLLLPHNIDVMHTEKNVAEALWATLMDTKKSKDNPKARVDLATLCDRPNQEMQPPSRGKTWRRPKADFVLKKDQRRKVLEWIKTLMFPDGYAANVKRGVNLGTL
;
A
#
# COMPACT_ATOMS: atom_id res chain seq x y z
N MET A 1 -20.98 -2.35 13.46
CA MET A 1 -20.13 -2.27 12.27
C MET A 1 -20.54 -3.38 11.30
N PHE A 2 -20.41 -3.23 9.97
CA PHE A 2 -20.93 -4.21 9.01
C PHE A 2 -20.36 -5.64 9.13
N MET A 3 -19.16 -5.78 9.68
CA MET A 3 -18.48 -7.06 9.82
C MET A 3 -18.77 -7.80 11.13
N GLU A 4 -19.43 -7.18 12.11
CA GLU A 4 -19.73 -7.84 13.40
C GLU A 4 -20.51 -9.17 13.25
N PRO A 5 -21.56 -9.23 12.38
CA PRO A 5 -22.28 -10.51 12.19
C PRO A 5 -21.38 -11.61 11.61
N VAL A 6 -20.38 -11.24 10.79
CA VAL A 6 -19.45 -12.24 10.23
C VAL A 6 -18.53 -12.78 11.33
N PHE A 7 -18.06 -11.93 12.23
CA PHE A 7 -17.25 -12.39 13.36
C PHE A 7 -18.05 -13.29 14.32
N ASP A 8 -19.31 -12.94 14.59
CA ASP A 8 -20.19 -13.76 15.41
C ASP A 8 -20.41 -15.15 14.79
N GLU A 9 -20.64 -15.20 13.50
CA GLU A 9 -20.77 -16.46 12.76
C GLU A 9 -19.47 -17.29 12.76
N LEU A 10 -18.30 -16.64 12.62
CA LEU A 10 -17.01 -17.32 12.67
C LEU A 10 -16.72 -17.91 14.06
N VAL A 11 -17.03 -17.17 15.13
CA VAL A 11 -16.93 -17.69 16.51
C VAL A 11 -17.83 -18.90 16.67
N ARG A 12 -19.11 -18.78 16.29
CA ARG A 12 -20.08 -19.88 16.39
C ARG A 12 -19.66 -21.09 15.54
N ALA A 13 -19.18 -20.86 14.33
CA ALA A 13 -18.74 -21.93 13.44
C ALA A 13 -17.48 -22.64 13.93
N TRP A 14 -16.64 -21.96 14.72
CA TRP A 14 -15.52 -22.58 15.41
C TRP A 14 -15.97 -23.40 16.62
N ASP A 15 -16.77 -22.82 17.52
CA ASP A 15 -17.15 -23.42 18.79
C ASP A 15 -18.18 -24.57 18.59
N GLU A 16 -19.25 -24.28 17.86
CA GLU A 16 -20.36 -25.21 17.67
C GLU A 16 -20.23 -26.06 16.41
N GLY A 17 -19.56 -25.54 15.40
CA GLY A 17 -19.51 -26.11 14.06
C GLY A 17 -20.83 -25.97 13.28
N VAL A 18 -20.78 -26.26 11.99
CA VAL A 18 -21.91 -26.18 11.05
C VAL A 18 -22.21 -27.56 10.49
N TRP A 19 -23.46 -28.01 10.61
CA TRP A 19 -23.86 -29.27 10.01
C TRP A 19 -23.75 -29.19 8.49
N THR A 20 -22.91 -30.03 7.92
CA THR A 20 -22.58 -30.04 6.51
C THR A 20 -22.78 -31.42 5.92
N TYR A 21 -23.42 -31.50 4.73
CA TYR A 21 -23.60 -32.73 4.00
C TYR A 21 -22.49 -32.92 2.96
N ASP A 22 -21.73 -33.99 3.11
CA ASP A 22 -20.75 -34.40 2.11
C ASP A 22 -21.42 -35.28 1.04
N ARG A 23 -21.51 -34.76 -0.17
CA ARG A 23 -22.11 -35.46 -1.30
C ARG A 23 -21.28 -36.65 -1.78
N ALA A 24 -19.97 -36.63 -1.62
CA ALA A 24 -19.11 -37.73 -2.07
C ALA A 24 -19.27 -38.97 -1.19
N THR A 25 -19.24 -38.78 0.12
CA THR A 25 -19.41 -39.86 1.11
C THR A 25 -20.85 -40.10 1.48
N LYS A 26 -21.80 -39.24 1.09
CA LYS A 26 -23.24 -39.25 1.46
C LYS A 26 -23.46 -39.21 2.97
N THR A 27 -22.60 -38.57 3.71
CA THR A 27 -22.67 -38.46 5.17
C THR A 27 -22.88 -37.02 5.59
N THR A 28 -23.47 -36.83 6.76
CA THR A 28 -23.56 -35.52 7.41
C THR A 28 -22.55 -35.46 8.55
N PHE A 29 -21.80 -34.39 8.64
CA PHE A 29 -20.82 -34.19 9.69
C PHE A 29 -20.85 -32.72 10.19
N LYS A 30 -20.26 -32.48 11.35
CA LYS A 30 -20.07 -31.12 11.90
C LYS A 30 -18.77 -30.58 11.40
N MET A 31 -18.85 -29.50 10.59
CA MET A 31 -17.69 -28.80 10.06
C MET A 31 -17.37 -27.62 10.97
N HIS A 32 -16.17 -27.58 11.54
CA HIS A 32 -15.64 -26.43 12.22
C HIS A 32 -14.90 -25.54 11.24
N VAL A 33 -15.11 -24.23 11.32
CA VAL A 33 -14.54 -23.26 10.39
C VAL A 33 -13.44 -22.48 11.09
N TRP A 34 -12.27 -22.47 10.47
CA TRP A 34 -11.14 -21.68 10.93
C TRP A 34 -10.84 -20.57 9.90
N TYR A 35 -10.95 -19.32 10.33
CA TYR A 35 -10.44 -18.20 9.56
C TYR A 35 -8.92 -18.19 9.64
N HIS A 36 -8.27 -18.34 8.49
CA HIS A 36 -6.82 -18.43 8.45
C HIS A 36 -6.17 -17.04 8.26
N TYR A 37 -6.58 -16.31 7.22
CA TYR A 37 -6.20 -14.93 6.95
C TYR A 37 -7.14 -14.32 5.91
N SER A 38 -7.09 -13.00 5.78
CA SER A 38 -7.81 -12.29 4.72
C SER A 38 -6.85 -11.50 3.83
N LEU A 39 -7.29 -11.26 2.58
CA LEU A 39 -6.58 -10.44 1.60
C LEU A 39 -7.39 -9.17 1.34
N HIS A 40 -6.75 -8.05 1.46
CA HIS A 40 -7.41 -6.75 1.31
C HIS A 40 -6.57 -5.78 0.48
N ASP A 41 -7.23 -4.84 -0.21
CA ASP A 41 -6.54 -3.64 -0.65
C ASP A 41 -6.06 -2.82 0.56
N PHE A 42 -5.22 -1.83 0.33
CA PHE A 42 -4.58 -1.11 1.43
C PHE A 42 -5.57 -0.36 2.35
N LEU A 43 -6.68 0.15 1.81
CA LEU A 43 -7.69 0.86 2.60
C LEU A 43 -8.52 -0.12 3.42
N ALA A 44 -9.05 -1.18 2.79
CA ALA A 44 -9.80 -2.22 3.47
C ALA A 44 -8.94 -2.94 4.51
N TYR A 45 -7.65 -3.16 4.22
CA TYR A 45 -6.69 -3.71 5.17
C TYR A 45 -6.62 -2.89 6.46
N GLY A 46 -6.49 -1.56 6.34
CA GLY A 46 -6.51 -0.68 7.51
C GLY A 46 -7.80 -0.74 8.31
N ILE A 47 -8.95 -0.74 7.63
CA ILE A 47 -10.27 -0.85 8.28
C ILE A 47 -10.38 -2.18 9.04
N PHE A 48 -9.96 -3.27 8.42
CA PHE A 48 -10.04 -4.61 8.99
C PHE A 48 -9.12 -4.79 10.20
N CYS A 49 -7.90 -4.21 10.12
CA CYS A 49 -6.94 -4.18 11.22
C CYS A 49 -7.28 -3.16 12.31
N ALA A 50 -8.31 -2.31 12.13
CA ALA A 50 -8.59 -1.18 13.00
C ALA A 50 -7.44 -0.15 13.09
N TRP A 51 -6.64 -0.03 12.03
CA TRP A 51 -5.49 0.86 11.91
C TRP A 51 -5.74 1.94 10.87
N CYS A 52 -5.58 3.22 11.23
CA CYS A 52 -5.72 4.31 10.27
C CYS A 52 -4.57 4.31 9.26
N VAL A 53 -4.90 4.14 7.97
CA VAL A 53 -3.92 4.12 6.86
C VAL A 53 -3.58 5.50 6.30
N HIS A 54 -3.91 6.55 7.04
CA HIS A 54 -3.55 7.92 6.75
C HIS A 54 -2.66 8.50 7.85
N GLY A 55 -2.00 9.63 7.58
CA GLY A 55 -1.19 10.32 8.58
C GLY A 55 0.24 9.81 8.68
N LYS A 56 0.78 9.77 9.89
CA LYS A 56 2.18 9.57 10.20
C LYS A 56 2.66 8.13 10.02
N PHE A 57 1.87 7.17 10.48
CA PHE A 57 2.17 5.74 10.47
C PHE A 57 1.09 4.94 9.70
N PRO A 58 0.97 5.10 8.37
CA PRO A 58 -0.17 4.57 7.64
C PRO A 58 -0.12 3.06 7.38
N CYS A 59 0.94 2.37 7.77
CA CYS A 59 1.11 0.95 7.47
C CYS A 59 0.79 0.07 8.68
N PRO A 60 -0.26 -0.78 8.62
CA PRO A 60 -0.60 -1.71 9.70
C PRO A 60 0.47 -2.77 9.99
N ILE A 61 1.35 -3.05 9.00
CA ILE A 61 2.45 -4.01 9.15
C ILE A 61 3.64 -3.36 9.85
N CYS A 62 4.07 -2.20 9.33
CA CYS A 62 5.28 -1.52 9.81
C CYS A 62 5.01 -0.70 11.08
N LYS A 63 3.78 -0.28 11.29
CA LYS A 63 3.32 0.53 12.43
C LYS A 63 4.26 1.72 12.68
N GLU A 64 4.75 1.89 13.88
CA GLU A 64 5.68 2.97 14.27
C GLU A 64 7.04 2.87 13.56
N GLY A 65 7.37 1.70 12.99
CA GLY A 65 8.57 1.48 12.18
C GLY A 65 8.53 2.13 10.79
N VAL A 66 7.39 2.72 10.38
CA VAL A 66 7.28 3.45 9.12
C VAL A 66 8.15 4.69 9.15
N ARG A 67 9.01 4.84 8.13
CA ARG A 67 9.69 6.12 7.88
C ARG A 67 8.77 7.03 7.11
N PHE A 68 8.68 8.27 7.54
CA PHE A 68 7.85 9.29 6.91
C PHE A 68 8.60 10.62 6.83
N ILE A 69 8.13 11.48 5.92
CA ILE A 69 8.54 12.88 5.82
C ILE A 69 7.30 13.72 5.52
N TRP A 70 7.27 14.92 6.10
CA TRP A 70 6.24 15.90 5.76
C TRP A 70 6.62 16.62 4.45
N LEU A 71 5.76 16.54 3.45
CA LEU A 71 5.91 17.24 2.18
C LEU A 71 5.34 18.65 2.31
N GLN A 72 6.22 19.65 2.31
CA GLN A 72 5.85 21.06 2.55
C GLN A 72 4.87 21.60 1.51
N LYS A 73 5.09 21.29 0.23
CA LYS A 73 4.23 21.74 -0.87
C LYS A 73 3.08 20.78 -1.15
N GLY A 74 3.27 19.52 -0.88
CA GLY A 74 2.22 18.51 -0.93
C GLY A 74 1.19 18.66 0.18
N GLY A 75 1.57 19.22 1.33
CA GLY A 75 0.72 19.38 2.52
C GLY A 75 0.28 18.03 3.10
N LYS A 76 1.16 17.03 3.09
CA LYS A 76 0.85 15.67 3.55
C LYS A 76 2.09 14.90 3.96
N TYR A 77 1.90 13.86 4.75
CA TYR A 77 2.96 12.89 4.98
C TYR A 77 3.21 12.05 3.72
N SER A 78 4.49 11.86 3.39
CA SER A 78 4.95 10.85 2.46
C SER A 78 5.58 9.73 3.27
N SER A 79 4.94 8.60 3.28
CA SER A 79 5.45 7.42 3.93
C SER A 79 6.27 6.61 2.94
N PHE A 80 7.18 5.81 3.44
CA PHE A 80 8.07 4.97 2.62
C PHE A 80 9.07 5.73 1.73
N ASP A 81 9.31 7.02 1.97
CA ASP A 81 10.24 7.84 1.18
C ASP A 81 11.66 7.25 1.10
N ARG A 82 12.10 6.58 2.16
CA ARG A 82 13.40 5.90 2.28
C ARG A 82 13.26 4.43 2.61
N HIS A 83 12.13 3.83 2.23
CA HIS A 83 11.72 2.51 2.70
C HIS A 83 12.37 1.39 1.90
N ARG A 84 13.71 1.28 2.00
CA ARG A 84 14.49 0.19 1.41
C ARG A 84 14.77 -0.93 2.40
N GLN A 85 14.14 -0.90 3.55
CA GLN A 85 14.32 -1.84 4.64
C GLN A 85 13.94 -3.29 4.26
N PHE A 86 13.04 -3.46 3.27
CA PHE A 86 12.66 -4.77 2.75
C PHE A 86 13.64 -5.35 1.71
N LEU A 87 14.60 -4.56 1.23
CA LEU A 87 15.67 -5.06 0.39
C LEU A 87 16.72 -5.79 1.25
N PRO A 88 17.50 -6.74 0.70
CA PRO A 88 18.64 -7.33 1.38
C PRO A 88 19.59 -6.27 1.95
N LEU A 89 20.26 -6.55 3.07
CA LEU A 89 21.08 -5.55 3.76
C LEU A 89 22.26 -5.04 2.92
N ASP A 90 22.78 -5.88 2.03
CA ASP A 90 23.86 -5.60 1.08
C ASP A 90 23.39 -4.97 -0.23
N HIS A 91 22.08 -4.78 -0.42
CA HIS A 91 21.52 -4.30 -1.68
C HIS A 91 22.07 -2.90 -2.04
N PRO A 92 22.52 -2.65 -3.29
CA PRO A 92 23.12 -1.39 -3.71
C PRO A 92 22.24 -0.16 -3.43
N PHE A 93 20.93 -0.28 -3.60
CA PHE A 93 20.00 0.83 -3.32
C PHE A 93 19.92 1.25 -1.87
N ARG A 94 20.34 0.41 -0.92
CA ARG A 94 20.46 0.80 0.48
C ARG A 94 21.66 1.74 0.72
N GLN A 95 22.70 1.60 -0.11
CA GLN A 95 23.94 2.36 -0.05
C GLN A 95 23.90 3.63 -0.91
N ASP A 96 22.95 3.75 -1.82
CA ASP A 96 22.83 4.89 -2.71
C ASP A 96 22.25 6.10 -1.98
N ILE A 97 23.18 6.89 -1.41
CA ILE A 97 22.87 8.10 -0.64
C ILE A 97 22.55 9.30 -1.50
N LYS A 98 22.93 9.30 -2.77
CA LYS A 98 22.76 10.41 -3.69
C LYS A 98 21.38 10.44 -4.31
N ASN A 99 20.99 9.34 -4.95
CA ASN A 99 19.77 9.32 -5.77
C ASN A 99 18.48 9.15 -4.97
N PHE A 100 18.56 8.61 -3.74
CA PHE A 100 17.37 8.21 -3.01
C PHE A 100 17.19 8.85 -1.64
N THR A 101 18.27 9.16 -0.94
CA THR A 101 18.18 9.46 0.50
C THR A 101 18.89 10.72 0.94
N LYS A 102 19.45 11.47 -0.02
CA LYS A 102 20.18 12.73 0.25
C LYS A 102 21.15 12.61 1.44
N GLY A 103 22.04 11.63 1.36
CA GLY A 103 23.11 11.44 2.33
C GLY A 103 22.83 10.42 3.46
N VAL A 104 21.67 9.73 3.46
CA VAL A 104 21.32 8.76 4.51
C VAL A 104 21.37 7.33 3.97
N LYS A 105 22.19 6.48 4.58
CA LYS A 105 22.18 5.03 4.34
C LYS A 105 21.00 4.38 5.08
N VAL A 106 20.41 3.34 4.48
CA VAL A 106 19.33 2.57 5.10
C VAL A 106 19.90 1.28 5.66
N THR A 107 20.21 1.28 6.94
CA THR A 107 20.84 0.16 7.65
C THR A 107 19.87 -0.69 8.46
N ASN A 108 18.70 -0.17 8.79
CA ASN A 108 17.72 -0.88 9.61
C ASN A 108 17.20 -2.13 8.88
N PRO A 109 16.98 -3.25 9.61
CA PRO A 109 16.34 -4.42 9.05
C PRO A 109 14.88 -4.13 8.68
N ALA A 110 14.26 -5.03 7.91
CA ALA A 110 12.84 -4.97 7.64
C ALA A 110 12.04 -5.01 8.95
N PRO A 111 10.96 -4.22 9.08
CA PRO A 111 10.04 -4.37 10.20
C PRO A 111 9.48 -5.79 10.22
N ARG A 112 9.41 -6.38 11.40
CA ARG A 112 8.83 -7.71 11.59
C ARG A 112 7.31 -7.61 11.61
N MET A 113 6.65 -8.53 10.93
CA MET A 113 5.20 -8.68 11.07
C MET A 113 4.86 -9.26 12.44
N MET A 114 3.79 -8.77 13.03
CA MET A 114 3.30 -9.25 14.32
C MET A 114 2.32 -10.40 14.10
N ASN A 115 2.39 -11.40 14.98
CA ASN A 115 1.36 -12.43 15.08
C ASN A 115 0.14 -11.94 15.87
N GLY A 116 -0.90 -12.76 15.97
CA GLY A 116 -2.13 -12.41 16.66
C GLY A 116 -1.92 -12.05 18.13
N ALA A 117 -1.14 -12.83 18.86
CA ALA A 117 -0.85 -12.59 20.27
C ALA A 117 -0.14 -11.24 20.50
N GLU A 118 0.81 -10.88 19.64
CA GLU A 118 1.51 -9.59 19.73
C GLU A 118 0.59 -8.41 19.41
N VAL A 119 -0.31 -8.57 18.44
CA VAL A 119 -1.34 -7.57 18.14
C VAL A 119 -2.30 -7.42 19.33
N HIS A 120 -2.74 -8.53 19.90
CA HIS A 120 -3.64 -8.54 21.07
C HIS A 120 -3.00 -7.85 22.28
N ALA A 121 -1.73 -8.14 22.54
CA ALA A 121 -0.96 -7.47 23.61
C ALA A 121 -0.86 -5.95 23.39
N GLN A 122 -0.63 -5.49 22.16
CA GLN A 122 -0.63 -4.06 21.85
C GLN A 122 -1.99 -3.41 22.11
N ILE A 123 -3.07 -4.05 21.63
CA ILE A 123 -4.43 -3.55 21.81
C ILE A 123 -4.80 -3.50 23.28
N GLY A 124 -4.43 -4.52 24.05
CA GLY A 124 -4.66 -4.60 25.50
C GLY A 124 -3.94 -3.51 26.32
N ALA A 125 -2.88 -2.91 25.77
CA ALA A 125 -2.15 -1.80 26.38
C ALA A 125 -2.72 -0.42 26.03
N LEU A 126 -3.71 -0.32 25.14
CA LEU A 126 -4.32 0.95 24.77
C LEU A 126 -5.18 1.51 25.89
N VAL A 127 -5.04 2.80 26.17
CA VAL A 127 -5.81 3.51 27.16
C VAL A 127 -6.94 4.27 26.46
N PRO A 128 -8.21 3.98 26.75
CA PRO A 128 -9.34 4.74 26.21
C PRO A 128 -9.28 6.22 26.60
N ASN A 129 -9.75 7.09 25.72
CA ASN A 129 -9.93 8.51 26.02
C ASN A 129 -11.43 8.86 26.11
N GLU A 130 -11.73 10.07 26.56
CA GLU A 130 -13.12 10.56 26.76
C GLU A 130 -13.89 10.72 25.44
N GLU A 131 -13.20 10.81 24.31
CA GLU A 131 -13.78 11.00 22.96
C GLU A 131 -14.15 9.67 22.28
N GLY A 132 -13.96 8.52 22.94
CA GLY A 132 -14.24 7.19 22.40
C GLY A 132 -13.13 6.61 21.52
N GLY A 133 -11.95 7.21 21.54
CA GLY A 133 -10.71 6.72 20.91
C GLY A 133 -9.69 6.26 21.95
N PHE A 134 -8.41 6.38 21.61
CA PHE A 134 -7.29 5.99 22.47
C PHE A 134 -6.29 7.12 22.66
N VAL A 135 -5.70 7.20 23.85
CA VAL A 135 -4.63 8.15 24.17
C VAL A 135 -3.41 7.88 23.31
N GLY A 136 -2.86 8.91 22.67
CA GLY A 136 -1.69 8.80 21.77
C GLY A 136 -2.03 8.51 20.32
N TYR A 137 -3.30 8.46 19.95
CA TYR A 137 -3.73 8.34 18.57
C TYR A 137 -3.15 9.46 17.68
N GLY A 138 -2.61 9.08 16.53
CA GLY A 138 -1.99 10.01 15.56
C GLY A 138 -0.53 10.34 15.84
N GLU A 139 -0.06 10.21 17.08
CA GLU A 139 1.31 10.53 17.49
C GLU A 139 2.13 9.30 17.88
N GLN A 140 1.56 8.39 18.63
CA GLN A 140 2.22 7.17 19.12
C GLN A 140 1.76 5.93 18.36
N HIS A 141 0.49 5.87 17.99
CA HIS A 141 -0.11 4.78 17.24
C HIS A 141 -1.26 5.28 16.36
N MET A 142 -1.80 4.38 15.51
CA MET A 142 -2.92 4.67 14.61
C MET A 142 -4.14 3.77 14.85
N TRP A 143 -4.26 3.14 16.03
CA TRP A 143 -5.42 2.33 16.39
C TRP A 143 -6.68 3.21 16.51
N THR A 144 -7.72 2.87 15.74
CA THR A 144 -8.98 3.62 15.69
C THR A 144 -10.06 3.00 16.59
N HIS A 145 -10.03 1.68 16.73
CA HIS A 145 -10.95 0.88 17.55
C HIS A 145 -10.33 -0.50 17.77
N ILE A 146 -11.03 -1.39 18.46
CA ILE A 146 -10.66 -2.79 18.58
C ILE A 146 -11.37 -3.56 17.47
N SER A 147 -10.61 -4.27 16.65
CA SER A 147 -11.18 -5.10 15.58
C SER A 147 -11.98 -6.27 16.18
N GLY A 148 -13.17 -6.55 15.65
CA GLY A 148 -13.95 -7.73 16.03
C GLY A 148 -13.23 -9.06 15.79
N MET A 149 -12.21 -9.07 14.94
CA MET A 149 -11.33 -10.23 14.72
C MET A 149 -10.64 -10.73 15.98
N THR A 150 -10.32 -9.84 16.94
CA THR A 150 -9.66 -10.23 18.20
C THR A 150 -10.55 -11.08 19.11
N ARG A 151 -11.85 -11.20 18.80
CA ARG A 151 -12.79 -12.08 19.51
C ARG A 151 -12.70 -13.54 19.05
N LEU A 152 -12.03 -13.82 17.92
CA LEU A 152 -11.85 -15.19 17.46
C LEU A 152 -11.02 -15.97 18.48
N PRO A 153 -11.48 -17.14 18.98
CA PRO A 153 -10.81 -17.88 20.06
C PRO A 153 -9.36 -18.28 19.76
N TYR A 154 -9.04 -18.36 18.49
CA TYR A 154 -7.71 -18.72 17.96
C TYR A 154 -6.94 -17.53 17.40
N PHE A 155 -7.37 -16.29 17.65
CA PHE A 155 -6.72 -15.08 17.07
C PHE A 155 -5.24 -15.01 17.44
N ASP A 156 -4.89 -15.36 18.66
CA ASP A 156 -3.52 -15.31 19.18
C ASP A 156 -2.58 -16.31 18.47
N ASP A 157 -3.13 -17.39 17.93
CA ASP A 157 -2.39 -18.42 17.20
C ASP A 157 -2.14 -18.03 15.72
N LEU A 158 -2.79 -16.96 15.22
CA LEU A 158 -2.63 -16.52 13.85
C LEU A 158 -1.25 -15.88 13.63
N LEU A 159 -0.44 -16.50 12.78
CA LEU A 159 0.89 -15.98 12.42
C LEU A 159 0.79 -14.71 11.57
N LEU A 160 -0.26 -14.62 10.75
CA LEU A 160 -0.52 -13.50 9.84
C LEU A 160 -2.04 -13.31 9.71
N PRO A 161 -2.67 -12.53 10.61
CA PRO A 161 -4.13 -12.37 10.59
C PRO A 161 -4.66 -11.73 9.31
N HIS A 162 -3.86 -10.87 8.67
CA HIS A 162 -4.27 -10.13 7.47
C HIS A 162 -3.11 -10.02 6.50
N ASN A 163 -3.42 -9.91 5.21
CA ASN A 163 -2.44 -9.68 4.17
C ASN A 163 -2.95 -8.66 3.14
N ILE A 164 -2.01 -8.06 2.42
CA ILE A 164 -2.31 -7.09 1.38
C ILE A 164 -2.58 -7.79 0.04
N ASP A 165 -3.54 -7.28 -0.72
CA ASP A 165 -3.79 -7.73 -2.10
C ASP A 165 -2.65 -7.28 -3.02
N VAL A 166 -1.84 -8.24 -3.43
CA VAL A 166 -0.69 -8.02 -4.30
C VAL A 166 -1.14 -7.55 -5.67
N MET A 167 -2.21 -8.13 -6.24
CA MET A 167 -2.71 -7.74 -7.57
C MET A 167 -3.16 -6.29 -7.59
N HIS A 168 -3.88 -5.85 -6.56
CA HIS A 168 -4.31 -4.45 -6.43
C HIS A 168 -3.12 -3.51 -6.29
N THR A 169 -2.10 -3.91 -5.53
CA THR A 169 -0.86 -3.16 -5.35
C THR A 169 -0.10 -3.04 -6.67
N GLU A 170 0.09 -4.14 -7.39
CA GLU A 170 0.76 -4.15 -8.71
C GLU A 170 0.02 -3.28 -9.72
N LYS A 171 -1.31 -3.37 -9.76
CA LYS A 171 -2.14 -2.50 -10.61
C LYS A 171 -1.88 -1.02 -10.30
N ASN A 172 -1.89 -0.62 -9.02
CA ASN A 172 -1.67 0.77 -8.63
C ASN A 172 -0.26 1.26 -9.00
N VAL A 173 0.76 0.42 -8.85
CA VAL A 173 2.13 0.71 -9.26
C VAL A 173 2.21 0.85 -10.78
N ALA A 174 1.65 -0.09 -11.52
CA ALA A 174 1.63 -0.06 -13.00
C ALA A 174 0.91 1.19 -13.52
N GLU A 175 -0.26 1.54 -12.96
CA GLU A 175 -0.97 2.78 -13.33
C GLU A 175 -0.15 4.04 -13.06
N ALA A 176 0.52 4.11 -11.91
CA ALA A 176 1.35 5.26 -11.55
C ALA A 176 2.57 5.41 -12.47
N LEU A 177 3.25 4.30 -12.78
CA LEU A 177 4.36 4.26 -13.72
C LEU A 177 3.92 4.65 -15.14
N TRP A 178 2.86 4.03 -15.62
CA TRP A 178 2.29 4.32 -16.94
C TRP A 178 1.92 5.80 -17.08
N ALA A 179 1.16 6.32 -16.12
CA ALA A 179 0.75 7.72 -16.12
C ALA A 179 1.94 8.68 -16.11
N THR A 180 3.02 8.31 -15.43
CA THR A 180 4.23 9.15 -15.31
C THR A 180 5.07 9.08 -16.60
N LEU A 181 5.28 7.90 -17.17
CA LEU A 181 5.99 7.72 -18.43
C LEU A 181 5.26 8.39 -19.62
N MET A 182 3.93 8.29 -19.62
CA MET A 182 3.08 8.90 -20.65
C MET A 182 2.74 10.37 -20.40
N ASP A 183 3.17 10.96 -19.26
CA ASP A 183 2.89 12.35 -18.86
C ASP A 183 1.39 12.69 -18.93
N THR A 184 0.56 11.83 -18.38
CA THR A 184 -0.89 12.04 -18.33
C THR A 184 -1.28 12.89 -17.12
N LYS A 185 -2.55 13.33 -17.05
CA LYS A 185 -3.09 14.07 -15.90
C LYS A 185 -2.97 13.32 -14.56
N LYS A 186 -2.88 11.99 -14.59
CA LYS A 186 -2.68 11.14 -13.41
C LYS A 186 -1.22 10.96 -13.01
N SER A 187 -0.28 11.58 -13.75
CA SER A 187 1.16 11.53 -13.46
C SER A 187 1.45 11.95 -12.02
N LYS A 188 2.33 11.21 -11.37
CA LYS A 188 2.85 11.57 -10.03
C LYS A 188 3.88 12.68 -10.11
N ASP A 189 4.44 12.93 -11.30
CA ASP A 189 5.38 14.02 -11.56
C ASP A 189 4.63 15.34 -11.81
N ASN A 190 4.42 16.11 -10.77
CA ASN A 190 3.74 17.40 -10.81
C ASN A 190 4.60 18.51 -10.15
N PRO A 191 4.27 19.80 -10.35
CA PRO A 191 5.09 20.90 -9.81
C PRO A 191 5.33 20.84 -8.30
N LYS A 192 4.32 20.48 -7.50
CA LYS A 192 4.47 20.36 -6.03
C LYS A 192 5.43 19.23 -5.67
N ALA A 193 5.30 18.07 -6.33
CA ALA A 193 6.19 16.94 -6.14
C ALA A 193 7.64 17.28 -6.49
N ARG A 194 7.86 18.10 -7.54
CA ARG A 194 9.21 18.52 -7.95
C ARG A 194 9.86 19.45 -6.94
N VAL A 195 9.09 20.34 -6.33
CA VAL A 195 9.62 21.21 -5.26
C VAL A 195 9.98 20.40 -4.02
N ASP A 196 9.10 19.45 -3.62
CA ASP A 196 9.38 18.57 -2.49
C ASP A 196 10.54 17.59 -2.79
N LEU A 197 10.70 17.15 -4.06
CA LEU A 197 11.76 16.25 -4.49
C LEU A 197 13.16 16.82 -4.20
N ALA A 198 13.35 18.11 -4.37
CA ALA A 198 14.64 18.78 -4.09
C ALA A 198 15.08 18.63 -2.62
N THR A 199 14.14 18.41 -1.70
CA THR A 199 14.45 18.13 -0.28
C THR A 199 14.81 16.66 -0.03
N LEU A 200 14.41 15.76 -0.94
CA LEU A 200 14.52 14.30 -0.76
C LEU A 200 15.74 13.70 -1.44
N CYS A 201 16.10 14.19 -2.62
CA CYS A 201 17.20 13.66 -3.41
C CYS A 201 17.87 14.74 -4.25
N ASP A 202 19.08 14.46 -4.71
CA ASP A 202 19.86 15.35 -5.55
C ASP A 202 19.62 15.03 -7.03
N ARG A 203 18.67 15.76 -7.65
CA ARG A 203 18.30 15.61 -9.08
C ARG A 203 18.10 16.97 -9.73
N PRO A 204 19.16 17.76 -9.97
CA PRO A 204 19.06 19.14 -10.44
C PRO A 204 18.35 19.28 -11.79
N ASN A 205 18.46 18.28 -12.67
CA ASN A 205 17.74 18.25 -13.95
C ASN A 205 16.21 18.12 -13.83
N GLN A 206 15.72 17.77 -12.65
CA GLN A 206 14.30 17.65 -12.36
C GLN A 206 13.77 18.81 -11.50
N GLU A 207 14.61 19.73 -11.05
CA GLU A 207 14.18 20.86 -10.25
C GLU A 207 13.32 21.83 -11.06
N MET A 208 12.42 22.52 -10.35
CA MET A 208 11.59 23.55 -10.96
C MET A 208 12.47 24.74 -11.40
N GLN A 209 12.32 25.16 -12.65
CA GLN A 209 13.05 26.29 -13.19
C GLN A 209 12.34 27.60 -12.87
N PRO A 210 13.09 28.66 -12.44
CA PRO A 210 12.51 29.96 -12.13
C PRO A 210 11.87 30.57 -13.38
N PRO A 211 10.86 31.41 -13.19
CA PRO A 211 10.19 32.08 -14.30
C PRO A 211 11.16 33.02 -15.02
N SER A 212 11.23 32.94 -16.34
CA SER A 212 11.73 34.05 -17.16
C SER A 212 10.71 35.19 -17.14
N ARG A 213 11.16 36.45 -17.37
CA ARG A 213 10.32 37.67 -17.27
C ARG A 213 8.86 37.45 -17.65
N GLY A 214 7.92 37.66 -16.70
CA GLY A 214 6.49 37.61 -16.91
C GLY A 214 5.86 36.21 -17.07
N LYS A 215 6.58 35.11 -16.80
CA LYS A 215 6.10 33.75 -16.91
C LYS A 215 6.03 33.05 -15.55
N THR A 216 5.34 31.92 -15.50
CA THR A 216 5.24 31.04 -14.32
C THR A 216 6.44 30.11 -14.20
N TRP A 217 6.65 29.53 -13.03
CA TRP A 217 7.62 28.47 -12.81
C TRP A 217 7.41 27.32 -13.81
N ARG A 218 8.50 26.86 -14.40
CA ARG A 218 8.47 25.81 -15.42
C ARG A 218 8.92 24.48 -14.83
N ARG A 219 8.14 23.45 -15.06
CA ARG A 219 8.51 22.04 -14.82
C ARG A 219 9.31 21.56 -16.04
N PRO A 220 10.63 21.29 -15.95
CA PRO A 220 11.36 20.70 -17.05
C PRO A 220 10.81 19.30 -17.34
N LYS A 221 10.81 18.90 -18.62
CA LYS A 221 10.43 17.54 -19.00
C LYS A 221 11.50 16.58 -18.48
N ALA A 222 11.09 15.55 -17.75
CA ALA A 222 12.02 14.56 -17.24
C ALA A 222 12.46 13.58 -18.32
N ASP A 223 13.66 13.03 -18.16
CA ASP A 223 14.25 12.09 -19.11
C ASP A 223 13.49 10.78 -19.23
N PHE A 224 12.76 10.39 -18.15
CA PHE A 224 11.91 9.21 -18.15
C PHE A 224 10.58 9.41 -18.89
N VAL A 225 10.16 10.64 -19.20
CA VAL A 225 8.92 10.90 -19.94
C VAL A 225 9.12 10.59 -21.40
N LEU A 226 8.37 9.62 -21.90
CA LEU A 226 8.48 9.18 -23.28
C LEU A 226 8.15 10.29 -24.28
N LYS A 227 8.97 10.40 -25.33
CA LYS A 227 8.71 11.27 -26.48
C LYS A 227 7.56 10.69 -27.32
N LYS A 228 7.00 11.49 -28.20
CA LYS A 228 5.84 11.09 -29.03
C LYS A 228 6.10 9.82 -29.85
N ASP A 229 7.26 9.72 -30.48
CA ASP A 229 7.69 8.55 -31.24
C ASP A 229 7.86 7.30 -30.37
N GLN A 230 8.43 7.47 -29.17
CA GLN A 230 8.58 6.39 -28.19
C GLN A 230 7.22 5.90 -27.65
N ARG A 231 6.30 6.83 -27.33
CA ARG A 231 4.92 6.48 -26.95
C ARG A 231 4.24 5.67 -28.03
N ARG A 232 4.37 6.08 -29.29
CA ARG A 232 3.81 5.35 -30.44
C ARG A 232 4.36 3.93 -30.49
N LYS A 233 5.68 3.74 -30.43
CA LYS A 233 6.32 2.41 -30.44
C LYS A 233 5.81 1.52 -29.29
N VAL A 234 5.69 2.05 -28.08
CA VAL A 234 5.16 1.30 -26.94
C VAL A 234 3.70 0.89 -27.17
N LEU A 235 2.87 1.79 -27.68
CA LEU A 235 1.47 1.48 -27.96
C LEU A 235 1.31 0.48 -29.13
N GLU A 236 2.14 0.58 -30.14
CA GLU A 236 2.20 -0.40 -31.24
C GLU A 236 2.61 -1.78 -30.72
N TRP A 237 3.60 -1.84 -29.85
CA TRP A 237 4.00 -3.09 -29.20
C TRP A 237 2.86 -3.67 -28.36
N ILE A 238 2.15 -2.87 -27.55
CA ILE A 238 0.98 -3.33 -26.77
C ILE A 238 -0.08 -3.96 -27.68
N LYS A 239 -0.27 -3.42 -28.89
CA LYS A 239 -1.19 -4.02 -29.87
C LYS A 239 -0.77 -5.41 -30.37
N THR A 240 0.48 -5.77 -30.24
CA THR A 240 0.98 -7.09 -30.62
C THR A 240 0.86 -8.13 -29.50
N LEU A 241 0.61 -7.69 -28.25
CA LEU A 241 0.53 -8.59 -27.10
C LEU A 241 -0.65 -9.57 -27.28
N MET A 242 -0.37 -10.83 -27.10
CA MET A 242 -1.35 -11.90 -27.06
C MET A 242 -1.33 -12.53 -25.67
N PHE A 243 -2.49 -12.65 -25.07
CA PHE A 243 -2.68 -13.35 -23.81
C PHE A 243 -3.43 -14.66 -24.07
N PRO A 244 -3.18 -15.71 -23.27
CA PRO A 244 -3.98 -16.92 -23.32
C PRO A 244 -5.47 -16.62 -23.13
N ASP A 245 -6.32 -17.43 -23.76
CA ASP A 245 -7.76 -17.29 -23.63
C ASP A 245 -8.20 -17.36 -22.14
N GLY A 246 -9.06 -16.43 -21.77
CA GLY A 246 -9.56 -16.32 -20.38
C GLY A 246 -8.58 -15.73 -19.37
N TYR A 247 -7.33 -15.44 -19.74
CA TYR A 247 -6.31 -14.91 -18.82
C TYR A 247 -6.46 -13.40 -18.58
N ALA A 248 -6.68 -12.64 -19.63
CA ALA A 248 -6.82 -11.18 -19.54
C ALA A 248 -7.76 -10.62 -20.60
N ALA A 249 -8.32 -9.43 -20.31
CA ALA A 249 -9.08 -8.68 -21.30
C ALA A 249 -8.18 -8.28 -22.50
N ASN A 250 -8.79 -8.13 -23.66
CA ASN A 250 -8.08 -7.73 -24.87
C ASN A 250 -7.59 -6.28 -24.76
N VAL A 251 -6.36 -6.09 -24.29
CA VAL A 251 -5.73 -4.77 -24.11
C VAL A 251 -5.61 -3.96 -25.42
N LYS A 252 -5.62 -4.62 -26.58
CA LYS A 252 -5.55 -3.96 -27.89
C LYS A 252 -6.71 -2.98 -28.10
N ARG A 253 -7.89 -3.28 -27.53
CA ARG A 253 -9.08 -2.42 -27.66
C ARG A 253 -8.91 -1.05 -27.02
N GLY A 254 -8.08 -0.96 -25.96
CA GLY A 254 -7.81 0.31 -25.25
C GLY A 254 -6.75 1.18 -25.93
N VAL A 255 -6.08 0.69 -26.98
CA VAL A 255 -4.97 1.42 -27.62
C VAL A 255 -5.44 2.22 -28.82
N ASN A 256 -5.47 3.54 -28.67
CA ASN A 256 -5.75 4.49 -29.75
C ASN A 256 -4.46 5.22 -30.16
N LEU A 257 -3.97 4.97 -31.36
CA LEU A 257 -2.77 5.61 -31.91
C LEU A 257 -3.04 7.00 -32.47
N GLY A 258 -4.30 7.37 -32.70
CA GLY A 258 -4.69 8.67 -33.26
C GLY A 258 -4.70 9.81 -32.24
N THR A 259 -4.70 9.50 -30.94
CA THR A 259 -4.75 10.49 -29.84
C THR A 259 -3.38 10.83 -29.24
N LEU A 260 -2.30 10.50 -29.92
CA LEU A 260 -0.91 10.73 -29.48
C LEU A 260 -0.42 12.16 -29.76
#